data_c345daeefbfcd0ff1c451444fed75a17
#
_entry.id   c345daeefbfcd0ff1c451444fed75a17
#
_cell.length_a   1.000
_cell.length_b   1.000
_cell.length_c   1.000
_cell.angle_alpha   90.00
_cell.angle_beta   90.00
_cell.angle_gamma   90.00
#
_symmetry.space_group_name_H-M   'P 1'
#
loop_
_entity.id
_entity.type
_entity.pdbx_description
1 polymer ?
#
loop_
_entity_poly.entity_id
_entity_poly.type
_entity_poly.pdbx_seq_one_letter_code
_entity_poly.pdbx_strand_id
1 'polypeptide(L)'
;MSQALILIALFAAAAVAAVVFADVEHEGLFLRCLKPLDERVSVKLLLRVWGPRFEFFVRLLLVATFLDDSFRAATHFSEHTKQIGGEHGYLSPLAAASPELAIVIATVVLGVGLLAQSIGSLCLLALSQPDIATRALIGWAIAQPVLYAQLANVEFVAESLSLIGGLLILLAHISEQAKRDGRRVPLGGGELCAPDGAAEVAIARTQLLGRLLLPAVYLYHAGLILLQDVEVKHRKNHSFSMFVVDLGVFAALVLGCTLVAVGLKSRTVALSLAVLNFGFVCYQHPFLGYVWLSGGEWKYDEDALRKEIPPVALPKDMYPEEFEAWHILDLHRYYFFHGLSTSGALLLLAQFGPGEIAVETDEVLLGDVQRARD
;
A
#
# COMPACT_ATOMS: atom_id res chain seq x y z
N MET A 1 7.49 -14.77 -20.09
CA MET A 1 7.31 -15.27 -18.70
C MET A 1 6.21 -14.43 -18.09
N SER A 2 5.18 -14.97 -17.44
CA SER A 2 4.08 -14.16 -16.93
C SER A 2 4.55 -13.27 -15.75
N GLN A 3 4.06 -12.04 -15.67
CA GLN A 3 4.36 -11.10 -14.57
C GLN A 3 4.14 -11.73 -13.18
N ALA A 4 3.12 -12.59 -13.06
CA ALA A 4 2.86 -13.34 -11.84
C ALA A 4 4.00 -14.27 -11.43
N LEU A 5 4.68 -14.94 -12.36
CA LEU A 5 5.84 -15.79 -12.06
C LEU A 5 7.03 -14.98 -11.54
N ILE A 6 7.23 -13.77 -12.06
CA ILE A 6 8.29 -12.87 -11.59
C ILE A 6 7.99 -12.39 -10.18
N LEU A 7 6.75 -11.98 -9.91
CA LEU A 7 6.34 -11.57 -8.57
C LEU A 7 6.54 -12.69 -7.55
N ILE A 8 6.09 -13.92 -7.89
CA ILE A 8 6.28 -15.11 -7.05
C ILE A 8 7.77 -15.40 -6.83
N ALA A 9 8.59 -15.30 -7.87
CA ALA A 9 10.04 -15.50 -7.77
C ALA A 9 10.71 -14.45 -6.89
N LEU A 10 10.30 -13.18 -6.98
CA LEU A 10 10.80 -12.09 -6.13
C LEU A 10 10.37 -12.26 -4.67
N PHE A 11 9.11 -12.66 -4.41
CA PHE A 11 8.67 -13.00 -3.06
C PHE A 11 9.44 -14.20 -2.49
N ALA A 12 9.66 -15.24 -3.29
CA ALA A 12 10.46 -16.39 -2.88
C ALA A 12 11.92 -16.01 -2.61
N ALA A 13 12.53 -15.18 -3.47
CA ALA A 13 13.88 -14.67 -3.29
C ALA A 13 14.00 -13.79 -2.03
N ALA A 14 13.02 -12.92 -1.79
CA ALA A 14 12.96 -12.11 -0.57
C ALA A 14 12.81 -12.98 0.68
N ALA A 15 11.98 -14.04 0.64
CA ALA A 15 11.81 -14.97 1.75
C ALA A 15 13.08 -15.80 2.02
N VAL A 16 13.77 -16.27 0.96
CA VAL A 16 15.05 -16.98 1.08
C VAL A 16 16.14 -16.06 1.61
N ALA A 17 16.23 -14.84 1.10
CA ALA A 17 17.17 -13.84 1.61
C ALA A 17 16.88 -13.55 3.10
N ALA A 18 15.59 -13.46 3.48
CA ALA A 18 15.18 -13.28 4.86
C ALA A 18 15.72 -14.40 5.78
N VAL A 19 15.59 -15.67 5.36
CA VAL A 19 16.08 -16.83 6.10
C VAL A 19 17.61 -16.84 6.17
N VAL A 20 18.29 -16.54 5.06
CA VAL A 20 19.77 -16.49 5.00
C VAL A 20 20.33 -15.37 5.86
N PHE A 21 19.69 -14.20 5.88
CA PHE A 21 20.15 -13.08 6.73
C PHE A 21 19.83 -13.28 8.22
N ALA A 22 18.79 -14.06 8.55
CA ALA A 22 18.47 -14.40 9.95
C ALA A 22 19.53 -15.28 10.62
N ASP A 23 20.30 -16.04 9.82
CA ASP A 23 21.32 -16.98 10.31
C ASP A 23 22.73 -16.38 10.42
N VAL A 24 22.90 -15.09 10.09
CA VAL A 24 24.20 -14.41 10.10
C VAL A 24 24.46 -13.76 11.46
N GLU A 25 25.08 -14.51 12.39
CA GLU A 25 25.58 -14.03 13.69
C GLU A 25 26.70 -12.94 13.60
N HIS A 26 27.12 -12.56 12.41
CA HIS A 26 28.16 -11.54 12.26
C HIS A 26 27.56 -10.21 11.86
N GLU A 27 27.87 -9.15 12.63
CA GLU A 27 27.68 -7.74 12.22
C GLU A 27 28.45 -7.50 10.91
N GLY A 28 27.81 -7.84 9.79
CA GLY A 28 28.39 -7.67 8.46
C GLY A 28 28.65 -6.21 8.14
N LEU A 29 29.55 -5.97 7.20
CA LEU A 29 29.93 -4.63 6.71
C LEU A 29 28.71 -3.75 6.39
N PHE A 30 27.62 -4.39 5.92
CA PHE A 30 26.37 -3.75 5.55
C PHE A 30 25.62 -3.16 6.77
N LEU A 31 25.55 -3.88 7.90
CA LEU A 31 24.93 -3.38 9.14
C LEU A 31 25.71 -2.19 9.72
N ARG A 32 27.04 -2.18 9.56
CA ARG A 32 27.88 -1.05 9.96
C ARG A 32 27.61 0.19 9.11
N CYS A 33 27.29 0.05 7.84
CA CYS A 33 26.91 1.16 6.97
C CYS A 33 25.52 1.75 7.31
N LEU A 34 24.58 0.93 7.83
CA LEU A 34 23.25 1.39 8.23
C LEU A 34 23.22 2.06 9.61
N LYS A 35 24.18 1.74 10.48
CA LYS A 35 24.26 2.31 11.85
C LYS A 35 24.29 3.85 11.88
N PRO A 36 25.11 4.56 11.08
CA PRO A 36 25.09 6.02 11.06
C PRO A 36 23.80 6.62 10.48
N LEU A 37 23.04 5.87 9.66
CA LEU A 37 21.74 6.29 9.15
C LEU A 37 20.69 6.24 10.25
N ASP A 38 20.71 5.19 11.07
CA ASP A 38 19.81 4.98 12.21
C ASP A 38 20.01 6.04 13.31
N GLU A 39 21.25 6.43 13.56
CA GLU A 39 21.59 7.49 14.51
C GLU A 39 21.18 8.89 14.02
N ARG A 40 21.28 9.17 12.72
CA ARG A 40 20.97 10.48 12.12
C ARG A 40 19.48 10.68 11.85
N VAL A 41 18.79 9.63 11.41
CA VAL A 41 17.35 9.65 11.13
C VAL A 41 16.60 9.11 12.35
N SER A 42 16.55 9.92 13.41
CA SER A 42 15.86 9.52 14.63
C SER A 42 14.35 9.63 14.45
N VAL A 43 13.70 8.50 14.16
CA VAL A 43 12.23 8.37 14.23
C VAL A 43 11.70 8.84 15.58
N LYS A 44 12.49 8.63 16.66
CA LYS A 44 12.21 9.12 18.02
C LYS A 44 12.06 10.63 18.09
N LEU A 45 12.90 11.38 17.36
CA LEU A 45 12.80 12.84 17.32
C LEU A 45 11.54 13.29 16.61
N LEU A 46 11.18 12.65 15.51
CA LEU A 46 10.00 12.95 14.70
C LEU A 46 8.72 12.70 15.52
N LEU A 47 8.64 11.56 16.22
CA LEU A 47 7.54 11.23 17.12
C LEU A 47 7.44 12.16 18.32
N ARG A 48 8.59 12.59 18.88
CA ARG A 48 8.62 13.56 20.02
C ARG A 48 8.11 14.94 19.60
N VAL A 49 8.48 15.40 18.38
CA VAL A 49 8.12 16.75 17.90
C VAL A 49 6.65 16.81 17.45
N TRP A 50 6.16 15.79 16.78
CA TRP A 50 4.85 15.83 16.14
C TRP A 50 3.74 15.12 16.94
N GLY A 51 4.09 14.16 17.79
CA GLY A 51 3.16 13.48 18.70
C GLY A 51 1.84 13.03 18.06
N PRO A 52 0.67 13.37 18.65
CA PRO A 52 -0.64 12.96 18.14
C PRO A 52 -0.98 13.47 16.74
N ARG A 53 -0.39 14.61 16.33
CA ARG A 53 -0.58 15.17 14.97
C ARG A 53 0.07 14.28 13.92
N PHE A 54 1.22 13.69 14.23
CA PHE A 54 1.88 12.76 13.34
C PHE A 54 1.03 11.50 13.13
N GLU A 55 0.46 10.96 14.19
CA GLU A 55 -0.40 9.78 14.12
C GLU A 55 -1.66 10.05 13.28
N PHE A 56 -2.30 11.19 13.45
CA PHE A 56 -3.41 11.60 12.60
C PHE A 56 -3.00 11.73 11.13
N PHE A 57 -1.86 12.38 10.86
CA PHE A 57 -1.33 12.54 9.52
C PHE A 57 -1.03 11.20 8.84
N VAL A 58 -0.41 10.26 9.56
CA VAL A 58 -0.10 8.92 9.05
C VAL A 58 -1.38 8.14 8.71
N ARG A 59 -2.42 8.24 9.57
CA ARG A 59 -3.72 7.64 9.28
C ARG A 59 -4.41 8.30 8.09
N LEU A 60 -4.32 9.62 7.98
CA LEU A 60 -4.87 10.35 6.83
C LEU A 60 -4.23 9.88 5.52
N LEU A 61 -2.91 9.74 5.50
CA LEU A 61 -2.22 9.18 4.34
C LEU A 61 -2.70 7.75 4.06
N LEU A 62 -2.76 6.87 5.07
CA LEU A 62 -3.18 5.49 4.88
C LEU A 62 -4.56 5.34 4.26
N VAL A 63 -5.52 6.19 4.65
CA VAL A 63 -6.89 6.12 4.14
C VAL A 63 -7.12 6.96 2.88
N ALA A 64 -6.10 7.65 2.38
CA ALA A 64 -6.22 8.59 1.26
C ALA A 64 -6.80 7.94 0.01
N THR A 65 -6.36 6.73 -0.34
CA THR A 65 -6.91 5.96 -1.47
C THR A 65 -8.40 5.65 -1.26
N PHE A 66 -8.79 5.19 -0.07
CA PHE A 66 -10.18 4.84 0.19
C PHE A 66 -11.12 6.06 0.13
N LEU A 67 -10.64 7.22 0.58
CA LEU A 67 -11.38 8.47 0.46
C LEU A 67 -11.51 8.90 -1.00
N ASP A 68 -10.44 8.78 -1.77
CA ASP A 68 -10.45 9.10 -3.18
C ASP A 68 -11.34 8.15 -3.99
N ASP A 69 -11.18 6.84 -3.78
CA ASP A 69 -12.00 5.80 -4.41
C ASP A 69 -13.49 5.98 -4.07
N SER A 70 -13.80 6.32 -2.82
CA SER A 70 -15.20 6.56 -2.43
C SER A 70 -15.78 7.79 -3.12
N PHE A 71 -15.01 8.84 -3.27
CA PHE A 71 -15.42 10.03 -4.01
C PHE A 71 -15.65 9.72 -5.49
N ARG A 72 -14.70 8.99 -6.12
CA ARG A 72 -14.79 8.57 -7.51
C ARG A 72 -15.98 7.64 -7.75
N ALA A 73 -16.16 6.63 -6.89
CA ALA A 73 -17.30 5.73 -6.98
C ALA A 73 -18.64 6.44 -6.78
N ALA A 74 -18.71 7.49 -5.96
CA ALA A 74 -19.90 8.29 -5.78
C ALA A 74 -20.24 9.16 -7.00
N THR A 75 -19.21 9.78 -7.61
CA THR A 75 -19.39 10.67 -8.78
C THR A 75 -19.69 9.90 -10.06
N HIS A 76 -19.12 8.70 -10.25
CA HIS A 76 -19.27 7.86 -11.43
C HIS A 76 -20.01 6.54 -11.11
N PHE A 77 -20.97 6.60 -10.19
CA PHE A 77 -21.65 5.41 -9.63
C PHE A 77 -22.25 4.49 -10.70
N SER A 78 -22.91 5.06 -11.73
CA SER A 78 -23.51 4.27 -12.80
C SER A 78 -22.49 3.55 -13.68
N GLU A 79 -21.32 4.15 -13.90
CA GLU A 79 -20.23 3.56 -14.69
C GLU A 79 -19.61 2.38 -13.95
N HIS A 80 -19.27 2.57 -12.68
CA HIS A 80 -18.76 1.50 -11.83
C HIS A 80 -19.77 0.34 -11.68
N THR A 81 -21.07 0.65 -11.56
CA THR A 81 -22.11 -0.38 -11.52
C THR A 81 -22.17 -1.20 -12.81
N LYS A 82 -22.07 -0.54 -13.98
CA LYS A 82 -21.99 -1.21 -15.27
C LYS A 82 -20.72 -2.03 -15.43
N GLN A 83 -19.60 -1.54 -14.91
CA GLN A 83 -18.33 -2.28 -14.96
C GLN A 83 -18.40 -3.57 -14.15
N ILE A 84 -18.99 -3.56 -12.94
CA ILE A 84 -19.13 -4.74 -12.08
C ILE A 84 -20.20 -5.70 -12.63
N GLY A 85 -21.37 -5.15 -13.05
CA GLY A 85 -22.53 -5.90 -13.48
C GLY A 85 -22.61 -6.19 -14.98
N GLY A 86 -21.65 -5.69 -15.79
CA GLY A 86 -21.62 -5.84 -17.23
C GLY A 86 -20.89 -7.09 -17.72
N GLU A 87 -20.71 -7.18 -19.04
CA GLU A 87 -20.13 -8.35 -19.73
C GLU A 87 -18.68 -8.67 -19.34
N HIS A 88 -17.91 -7.69 -18.86
CA HIS A 88 -16.50 -7.83 -18.48
C HIS A 88 -16.28 -7.83 -16.95
N GLY A 89 -17.33 -7.65 -16.15
CA GLY A 89 -17.26 -7.65 -14.69
C GLY A 89 -17.35 -9.04 -14.08
N TYR A 90 -17.19 -9.11 -12.77
CA TYR A 90 -17.31 -10.36 -12.00
C TYR A 90 -18.70 -11.03 -12.18
N LEU A 91 -19.74 -10.22 -12.35
CA LEU A 91 -21.12 -10.70 -12.53
C LEU A 91 -21.47 -11.04 -13.99
N SER A 92 -20.49 -11.10 -14.91
CA SER A 92 -20.74 -11.41 -16.31
C SER A 92 -21.53 -12.70 -16.56
N PRO A 93 -21.34 -13.81 -15.82
CA PRO A 93 -22.18 -14.99 -16.02
C PRO A 93 -23.65 -14.75 -15.63
N LEU A 94 -23.88 -13.90 -14.61
CA LEU A 94 -25.23 -13.49 -14.22
C LEU A 94 -25.82 -12.48 -15.19
N ALA A 95 -24.99 -11.57 -15.72
CA ALA A 95 -25.42 -10.59 -16.72
C ALA A 95 -25.88 -11.26 -18.02
N ALA A 96 -25.27 -12.37 -18.42
CA ALA A 96 -25.69 -13.17 -19.55
C ALA A 96 -27.07 -13.83 -19.34
N ALA A 97 -27.41 -14.19 -18.09
CA ALA A 97 -28.70 -14.81 -17.76
C ALA A 97 -29.80 -13.78 -17.45
N SER A 98 -29.46 -12.71 -16.72
CA SER A 98 -30.38 -11.65 -16.30
C SER A 98 -29.59 -10.34 -16.07
N PRO A 99 -29.48 -9.47 -17.08
CA PRO A 99 -28.71 -8.23 -16.97
C PRO A 99 -29.25 -7.27 -15.90
N GLU A 100 -30.57 -7.22 -15.72
CA GLU A 100 -31.21 -6.38 -14.70
C GLU A 100 -30.82 -6.81 -13.29
N LEU A 101 -30.83 -8.12 -13.01
CA LEU A 101 -30.45 -8.67 -11.71
C LEU A 101 -28.96 -8.43 -11.43
N ALA A 102 -28.09 -8.59 -12.44
CA ALA A 102 -26.66 -8.32 -12.32
C ALA A 102 -26.39 -6.85 -11.94
N ILE A 103 -27.08 -5.91 -12.57
CA ILE A 103 -27.00 -4.48 -12.26
C ILE A 103 -27.51 -4.16 -10.85
N VAL A 104 -28.62 -4.77 -10.42
CA VAL A 104 -29.15 -4.57 -9.06
C VAL A 104 -28.13 -5.06 -8.02
N ILE A 105 -27.57 -6.26 -8.20
CA ILE A 105 -26.57 -6.81 -7.29
C ILE A 105 -25.31 -5.94 -7.30
N ALA A 106 -24.81 -5.52 -8.47
CA ALA A 106 -23.68 -4.61 -8.59
C ALA A 106 -23.91 -3.29 -7.85
N THR A 107 -25.11 -2.72 -7.97
CA THR A 107 -25.53 -1.49 -7.27
C THR A 107 -25.46 -1.66 -5.75
N VAL A 108 -25.99 -2.77 -5.23
CA VAL A 108 -25.96 -3.05 -3.78
C VAL A 108 -24.53 -3.25 -3.29
N VAL A 109 -23.75 -4.07 -4.00
CA VAL A 109 -22.35 -4.36 -3.62
C VAL A 109 -21.51 -3.11 -3.65
N LEU A 110 -21.61 -2.29 -4.71
CA LEU A 110 -20.90 -1.03 -4.82
C LEU A 110 -21.34 -0.04 -3.73
N GLY A 111 -22.64 0.04 -3.42
CA GLY A 111 -23.17 0.86 -2.34
C GLY A 111 -22.61 0.47 -0.96
N VAL A 112 -22.54 -0.82 -0.67
CA VAL A 112 -21.91 -1.34 0.55
C VAL A 112 -20.40 -0.98 0.58
N GLY A 113 -19.70 -1.14 -0.54
CA GLY A 113 -18.29 -0.77 -0.68
C GLY A 113 -18.05 0.72 -0.45
N LEU A 114 -18.89 1.57 -1.03
CA LEU A 114 -18.84 3.02 -0.85
C LEU A 114 -19.01 3.41 0.63
N LEU A 115 -19.98 2.81 1.32
CA LEU A 115 -20.19 3.04 2.75
C LEU A 115 -19.01 2.53 3.58
N ALA A 116 -18.49 1.33 3.26
CA ALA A 116 -17.33 0.78 3.96
C ALA A 116 -16.09 1.68 3.83
N GLN A 117 -15.80 2.19 2.64
CA GLN A 117 -14.68 3.08 2.39
C GLN A 117 -14.86 4.45 3.06
N SER A 118 -16.01 5.10 2.87
CA SER A 118 -16.27 6.46 3.39
C SER A 118 -16.34 6.44 4.91
N ILE A 119 -17.24 5.60 5.48
CA ILE A 119 -17.45 5.54 6.93
C ILE A 119 -16.23 4.94 7.61
N GLY A 120 -15.63 3.86 7.06
CA GLY A 120 -14.44 3.24 7.60
C GLY A 120 -13.27 4.21 7.69
N SER A 121 -13.02 4.98 6.64
CA SER A 121 -11.96 6.01 6.63
C SER A 121 -12.22 7.11 7.66
N LEU A 122 -13.44 7.62 7.74
CA LEU A 122 -13.80 8.66 8.72
C LEU A 122 -13.71 8.13 10.17
N CYS A 123 -14.15 6.89 10.41
CA CYS A 123 -14.03 6.26 11.73
C CYS A 123 -12.56 6.07 12.14
N LEU A 124 -11.67 5.71 11.21
CA LEU A 124 -10.23 5.62 11.47
C LEU A 124 -9.61 6.97 11.82
N LEU A 125 -9.99 8.03 11.12
CA LEU A 125 -9.51 9.39 11.40
C LEU A 125 -10.02 9.90 12.75
N ALA A 126 -11.29 9.64 13.05
CA ALA A 126 -11.93 10.05 14.31
C ALA A 126 -11.61 9.13 15.50
N LEU A 127 -10.87 8.02 15.29
CA LEU A 127 -10.61 6.99 16.32
C LEU A 127 -11.89 6.37 16.91
N SER A 128 -12.98 6.40 16.14
CA SER A 128 -14.26 5.79 16.50
C SER A 128 -14.30 4.36 15.99
N GLN A 129 -14.30 3.37 16.88
CA GLN A 129 -14.30 1.95 16.54
C GLN A 129 -13.26 1.55 15.47
N PRO A 130 -11.98 1.89 15.68
CA PRO A 130 -10.96 1.76 14.63
C PRO A 130 -10.70 0.31 14.21
N ASP A 131 -11.01 -0.67 15.06
CA ASP A 131 -10.90 -2.10 14.74
C ASP A 131 -11.92 -2.56 13.71
N ILE A 132 -13.19 -2.15 13.86
CA ILE A 132 -14.26 -2.47 12.91
C ILE A 132 -13.98 -1.76 11.57
N ALA A 133 -13.62 -0.49 11.65
CA ALA A 133 -13.28 0.30 10.48
C ALA A 133 -12.13 -0.32 9.68
N THR A 134 -11.03 -0.69 10.35
CA THR A 134 -9.88 -1.33 9.70
C THR A 134 -10.26 -2.64 9.02
N ARG A 135 -11.07 -3.48 9.67
CA ARG A 135 -11.54 -4.75 9.07
C ARG A 135 -12.46 -4.53 7.87
N ALA A 136 -13.34 -3.53 7.93
CA ALA A 136 -14.20 -3.19 6.80
C ALA A 136 -13.37 -2.75 5.58
N LEU A 137 -12.34 -1.92 5.80
CA LEU A 137 -11.43 -1.50 4.73
C LEU A 137 -10.59 -2.66 4.18
N ILE A 138 -10.10 -3.57 5.04
CA ILE A 138 -9.41 -4.80 4.60
C ILE A 138 -10.36 -5.66 3.75
N GLY A 139 -11.59 -5.88 4.21
CA GLY A 139 -12.59 -6.64 3.48
C GLY A 139 -12.88 -6.06 2.10
N TRP A 140 -12.98 -4.73 2.01
CA TRP A 140 -13.15 -4.04 0.73
C TRP A 140 -11.92 -4.17 -0.17
N ALA A 141 -10.71 -3.94 0.34
CA ALA A 141 -9.47 -4.06 -0.42
C ALA A 141 -9.25 -5.48 -0.99
N ILE A 142 -9.76 -6.52 -0.29
CA ILE A 142 -9.76 -7.91 -0.80
C ILE A 142 -10.86 -8.10 -1.88
N ALA A 143 -12.03 -7.52 -1.69
CA ALA A 143 -13.15 -7.69 -2.60
C ALA A 143 -12.96 -6.93 -3.93
N GLN A 144 -12.31 -5.79 -3.90
CA GLN A 144 -12.18 -4.88 -5.04
C GLN A 144 -11.54 -5.53 -6.29
N PRO A 145 -10.39 -6.23 -6.22
CA PRO A 145 -9.80 -6.90 -7.39
C PRO A 145 -10.72 -7.96 -8.00
N VAL A 146 -11.53 -8.62 -7.16
CA VAL A 146 -12.48 -9.65 -7.60
C VAL A 146 -13.66 -9.00 -8.30
N LEU A 147 -14.28 -7.99 -7.69
CA LEU A 147 -15.48 -7.32 -8.19
C LEU A 147 -15.26 -6.63 -9.54
N TYR A 148 -14.10 -6.02 -9.71
CA TYR A 148 -13.71 -5.37 -10.96
C TYR A 148 -13.06 -6.33 -11.98
N ALA A 149 -13.03 -7.64 -11.68
CA ALA A 149 -12.38 -8.68 -12.51
C ALA A 149 -10.91 -8.37 -12.83
N GLN A 150 -10.20 -7.70 -11.91
CA GLN A 150 -8.81 -7.25 -12.06
C GLN A 150 -7.77 -8.21 -11.47
N LEU A 151 -8.14 -9.45 -11.15
CA LEU A 151 -7.19 -10.45 -10.61
C LEU A 151 -6.04 -10.78 -11.55
N ALA A 152 -6.21 -10.60 -12.86
CA ALA A 152 -5.16 -10.75 -13.85
C ALA A 152 -4.22 -9.53 -13.94
N ASN A 153 -4.65 -8.39 -13.42
CA ASN A 153 -3.85 -7.17 -13.33
C ASN A 153 -2.93 -7.24 -12.10
N VAL A 154 -1.70 -7.67 -12.32
CA VAL A 154 -0.72 -7.91 -11.25
C VAL A 154 -0.39 -6.62 -10.49
N GLU A 155 -0.39 -5.47 -11.16
CA GLU A 155 -0.17 -4.16 -10.56
C GLU A 155 -1.26 -3.85 -9.54
N PHE A 156 -2.52 -3.91 -9.95
CA PHE A 156 -3.67 -3.68 -9.09
C PHE A 156 -3.71 -4.62 -7.88
N VAL A 157 -3.35 -5.90 -8.09
CA VAL A 157 -3.25 -6.88 -7.00
C VAL A 157 -2.10 -6.54 -6.05
N ALA A 158 -0.93 -6.15 -6.56
CA ALA A 158 0.22 -5.78 -5.74
C ALA A 158 -0.06 -4.53 -4.89
N GLU A 159 -0.74 -3.53 -5.45
CA GLU A 159 -1.20 -2.34 -4.76
C GLU A 159 -2.21 -2.68 -3.65
N SER A 160 -3.23 -3.50 -3.96
CA SER A 160 -4.21 -3.98 -2.99
C SER A 160 -3.54 -4.73 -1.83
N LEU A 161 -2.56 -5.60 -2.13
CA LEU A 161 -1.79 -6.32 -1.10
C LEU A 161 -1.00 -5.37 -0.21
N SER A 162 -0.39 -4.32 -0.78
CA SER A 162 0.33 -3.31 0.00
C SER A 162 -0.58 -2.53 0.94
N LEU A 163 -1.78 -2.14 0.48
CA LEU A 163 -2.79 -1.49 1.33
C LEU A 163 -3.27 -2.42 2.45
N ILE A 164 -3.58 -3.68 2.14
CA ILE A 164 -3.95 -4.69 3.13
C ILE A 164 -2.82 -4.85 4.15
N GLY A 165 -1.57 -4.90 3.69
CA GLY A 165 -0.38 -4.95 4.56
C GLY A 165 -0.34 -3.82 5.57
N GLY A 166 -0.54 -2.57 5.12
CA GLY A 166 -0.61 -1.39 5.98
C GLY A 166 -1.76 -1.45 7.00
N LEU A 167 -2.95 -1.85 6.55
CA LEU A 167 -4.12 -2.01 7.41
C LEU A 167 -3.95 -3.12 8.45
N LEU A 168 -3.27 -4.23 8.11
CA LEU A 168 -2.96 -5.30 9.06
C LEU A 168 -1.97 -4.83 10.14
N ILE A 169 -0.97 -4.03 9.79
CA ILE A 169 -0.05 -3.41 10.77
C ILE A 169 -0.86 -2.50 11.73
N LEU A 170 -1.77 -1.70 11.20
CA LEU A 170 -2.65 -0.87 12.01
C LEU A 170 -3.55 -1.69 12.92
N LEU A 171 -4.17 -2.78 12.41
CA LEU A 171 -5.04 -3.67 13.20
C LEU A 171 -4.27 -4.36 14.32
N ALA A 172 -3.03 -4.80 14.07
CA ALA A 172 -2.16 -5.37 15.10
C ALA A 172 -1.88 -4.35 16.21
N HIS A 173 -1.55 -3.11 15.83
CA HIS A 173 -1.32 -2.03 16.80
C HIS A 173 -2.56 -1.70 17.65
N ILE A 174 -3.74 -1.55 17.03
CA ILE A 174 -5.02 -1.33 17.74
C ILE A 174 -5.28 -2.47 18.72
N SER A 175 -5.00 -3.72 18.32
CA SER A 175 -5.20 -4.90 19.17
C SER A 175 -4.22 -4.91 20.35
N GLU A 176 -2.97 -4.54 20.12
CA GLU A 176 -1.97 -4.42 21.20
C GLU A 176 -2.34 -3.31 22.18
N GLN A 177 -2.81 -2.16 21.69
CA GLN A 177 -3.29 -1.07 22.53
C GLN A 177 -4.52 -1.50 23.35
N ALA A 178 -5.49 -2.17 22.76
CA ALA A 178 -6.66 -2.70 23.47
C ALA A 178 -6.25 -3.68 24.59
N LYS A 179 -5.24 -4.54 24.34
CA LYS A 179 -4.68 -5.44 25.36
C LYS A 179 -4.08 -4.65 26.54
N ARG A 180 -3.27 -3.63 26.25
CA ARG A 180 -2.65 -2.78 27.30
C ARG A 180 -3.69 -2.05 28.14
N ASP A 181 -4.78 -1.61 27.52
CA ASP A 181 -5.90 -0.93 28.19
C ASP A 181 -6.84 -1.90 28.92
N GLY A 182 -6.58 -3.20 28.92
CA GLY A 182 -7.46 -4.22 29.49
C GLY A 182 -8.80 -4.35 28.77
N ARG A 183 -8.90 -3.85 27.55
CA ARG A 183 -10.09 -3.97 26.71
C ARG A 183 -10.08 -5.28 25.92
N ARG A 184 -11.23 -5.68 25.39
CA ARG A 184 -11.34 -6.86 24.53
C ARG A 184 -10.44 -6.70 23.32
N VAL A 185 -9.55 -7.67 23.11
CA VAL A 185 -8.61 -7.67 21.99
C VAL A 185 -9.36 -8.02 20.69
N PRO A 186 -9.33 -7.17 19.65
CA PRO A 186 -10.02 -7.44 18.39
C PRO A 186 -9.61 -8.74 17.71
N LEU A 187 -8.33 -9.10 17.75
CA LEU A 187 -7.78 -10.32 17.15
C LEU A 187 -7.95 -11.58 18.00
N GLY A 188 -8.29 -11.43 19.27
CA GLY A 188 -8.64 -12.56 20.14
C GLY A 188 -10.05 -13.06 19.76
N GLY A 189 -10.18 -14.24 19.18
CA GLY A 189 -11.47 -14.87 18.88
C GLY A 189 -12.46 -14.73 20.05
N GLY A 190 -13.73 -14.57 19.73
CA GLY A 190 -14.84 -14.11 20.59
C GLY A 190 -15.07 -14.73 21.96
N GLU A 191 -14.18 -15.54 22.50
CA GLU A 191 -14.31 -16.16 23.81
C GLU A 191 -13.48 -15.46 24.89
N LEU A 192 -14.15 -15.15 26.02
CA LEU A 192 -13.55 -14.60 27.24
C LEU A 192 -12.45 -15.51 27.86
N CYS A 193 -12.19 -16.68 27.29
CA CYS A 193 -11.31 -17.71 27.79
C CYS A 193 -10.25 -18.17 26.77
N ALA A 194 -9.77 -17.28 25.87
CA ALA A 194 -8.59 -17.63 25.09
C ALA A 194 -7.41 -17.88 26.05
N PRO A 195 -6.65 -18.98 25.89
CA PRO A 195 -5.50 -19.26 26.76
C PRO A 195 -4.53 -18.08 26.71
N ASP A 196 -3.96 -17.75 27.87
CA ASP A 196 -2.95 -16.70 28.00
C ASP A 196 -1.88 -16.90 26.91
N GLY A 197 -1.68 -15.89 26.05
CA GLY A 197 -0.74 -15.94 24.93
C GLY A 197 -1.36 -16.11 23.53
N ALA A 198 -2.58 -16.62 23.38
CA ALA A 198 -3.18 -16.79 22.05
C ALA A 198 -3.40 -15.44 21.33
N ALA A 199 -3.79 -14.41 22.06
CA ALA A 199 -3.95 -13.06 21.53
C ALA A 199 -2.61 -12.45 21.11
N GLU A 200 -1.54 -12.67 21.84
CA GLU A 200 -0.16 -12.23 21.51
C GLU A 200 0.31 -12.84 20.20
N VAL A 201 0.16 -14.16 20.08
CA VAL A 201 0.53 -14.87 18.85
C VAL A 201 -0.29 -14.38 17.65
N ALA A 202 -1.59 -14.09 17.85
CA ALA A 202 -2.45 -13.56 16.78
C ALA A 202 -1.99 -12.15 16.36
N ILE A 203 -1.69 -11.26 17.30
CA ILE A 203 -1.18 -9.91 17.05
C ILE A 203 0.16 -9.99 16.29
N ALA A 204 1.11 -10.78 16.80
CA ALA A 204 2.44 -10.94 16.21
C ALA A 204 2.37 -11.49 14.77
N ARG A 205 1.52 -12.50 14.52
CA ARG A 205 1.29 -13.05 13.17
C ARG A 205 0.64 -12.04 12.23
N THR A 206 -0.33 -11.26 12.72
CA THR A 206 -0.99 -10.22 11.91
C THR A 206 -0.01 -9.14 11.50
N GLN A 207 0.87 -8.72 12.42
CA GLN A 207 1.91 -7.74 12.13
C GLN A 207 2.95 -8.28 11.16
N LEU A 208 3.37 -9.55 11.31
CA LEU A 208 4.26 -10.22 10.36
C LEU A 208 3.63 -10.27 8.97
N LEU A 209 2.36 -10.70 8.86
CA LEU A 209 1.66 -10.76 7.58
C LEU A 209 1.57 -9.37 6.94
N GLY A 210 1.28 -8.34 7.73
CA GLY A 210 1.28 -6.96 7.25
C GLY A 210 2.62 -6.55 6.65
N ARG A 211 3.74 -6.87 7.31
CA ARG A 211 5.10 -6.59 6.81
C ARG A 211 5.46 -7.37 5.55
N LEU A 212 4.96 -8.58 5.41
CA LEU A 212 5.19 -9.39 4.20
C LEU A 212 4.40 -8.87 3.00
N LEU A 213 3.19 -8.37 3.22
CA LEU A 213 2.33 -7.86 2.15
C LEU A 213 2.67 -6.43 1.73
N LEU A 214 3.06 -5.57 2.68
CA LEU A 214 3.33 -4.16 2.44
C LEU A 214 4.35 -3.90 1.30
N PRO A 215 5.43 -4.68 1.14
CA PRO A 215 6.38 -4.49 0.04
C PRO A 215 5.91 -4.95 -1.35
N ALA A 216 4.70 -5.49 -1.49
CA ALA A 216 4.24 -6.11 -2.75
C ALA A 216 4.36 -5.18 -3.96
N VAL A 217 3.94 -3.92 -3.82
CA VAL A 217 4.02 -2.94 -4.91
C VAL A 217 5.46 -2.63 -5.33
N TYR A 218 6.38 -2.54 -4.37
CA TYR A 218 7.80 -2.28 -4.68
C TYR A 218 8.45 -3.46 -5.37
N LEU A 219 8.11 -4.69 -4.98
CA LEU A 219 8.58 -5.90 -5.65
C LEU A 219 8.03 -5.98 -7.07
N TYR A 220 6.78 -5.56 -7.29
CA TYR A 220 6.21 -5.44 -8.62
C TYR A 220 7.00 -4.44 -9.48
N HIS A 221 7.23 -3.22 -8.98
CA HIS A 221 8.00 -2.21 -9.72
C HIS A 221 9.46 -2.63 -9.95
N ALA A 222 10.10 -3.27 -8.98
CA ALA A 222 11.44 -3.86 -9.18
C ALA A 222 11.43 -4.88 -10.32
N GLY A 223 10.40 -5.75 -10.37
CA GLY A 223 10.21 -6.69 -11.47
C GLY A 223 10.03 -6.02 -12.82
N LEU A 224 9.29 -4.89 -12.89
CA LEU A 224 9.11 -4.12 -14.12
C LEU A 224 10.42 -3.50 -14.61
N ILE A 225 11.23 -2.92 -13.71
CA ILE A 225 12.55 -2.37 -14.08
C ILE A 225 13.40 -3.45 -14.75
N LEU A 226 13.46 -4.65 -14.15
CA LEU A 226 14.22 -5.76 -14.71
C LEU A 226 13.70 -6.22 -16.07
N LEU A 227 12.36 -6.25 -16.25
CA LEU A 227 11.73 -6.64 -17.53
C LEU A 227 11.98 -5.61 -18.62
N GLN A 228 11.86 -4.32 -18.29
CA GLN A 228 12.12 -3.24 -19.25
C GLN A 228 13.56 -3.27 -19.72
N ASP A 229 14.53 -3.49 -18.84
CA ASP A 229 15.93 -3.63 -19.21
C ASP A 229 16.18 -4.81 -20.17
N VAL A 230 15.52 -5.94 -19.94
CA VAL A 230 15.63 -7.10 -20.83
C VAL A 230 15.04 -6.81 -22.21
N GLU A 231 13.89 -6.12 -22.29
CA GLU A 231 13.25 -5.76 -23.57
C GLU A 231 14.01 -4.67 -24.33
N VAL A 232 14.50 -3.64 -23.62
CA VAL A 232 15.23 -2.49 -24.21
C VAL A 232 16.62 -2.90 -24.66
N LYS A 233 17.27 -3.86 -24.01
CA LYS A 233 18.56 -4.42 -24.45
C LYS A 233 18.48 -5.01 -25.87
N HIS A 234 17.29 -5.44 -26.29
CA HIS A 234 17.02 -5.84 -27.68
C HIS A 234 16.84 -4.65 -28.64
N ARG A 235 16.55 -3.45 -28.12
CA ARG A 235 16.49 -2.21 -28.91
C ARG A 235 17.81 -1.45 -28.71
N LYS A 236 18.70 -1.48 -29.66
CA LYS A 236 20.10 -1.00 -29.80
C LYS A 236 20.54 0.34 -29.13
N ASN A 237 19.77 0.96 -28.26
CA ASN A 237 20.03 2.32 -27.73
C ASN A 237 20.19 2.43 -26.21
N HIS A 238 20.26 1.32 -25.45
CA HIS A 238 20.43 1.44 -24.00
C HIS A 238 21.89 1.66 -23.65
N SER A 239 22.18 2.80 -23.00
CA SER A 239 23.53 3.09 -22.49
C SER A 239 23.85 2.16 -21.31
N PHE A 240 25.08 1.64 -21.26
CA PHE A 240 25.55 0.81 -20.13
C PHE A 240 25.37 1.50 -18.76
N SER A 241 25.50 2.84 -18.72
CA SER A 241 25.27 3.61 -17.50
C SER A 241 23.83 3.55 -17.00
N MET A 242 22.85 3.58 -17.89
CA MET A 242 21.43 3.44 -17.50
C MET A 242 21.15 2.04 -16.93
N PHE A 243 21.64 0.99 -17.58
CA PHE A 243 21.56 -0.37 -17.06
C PHE A 243 22.11 -0.51 -15.63
N VAL A 244 23.27 0.10 -15.35
CA VAL A 244 23.87 0.07 -13.99
C VAL A 244 22.99 0.80 -12.98
N VAL A 245 22.39 1.93 -13.36
CA VAL A 245 21.46 2.67 -12.50
C VAL A 245 20.22 1.83 -12.21
N ASP A 246 19.59 1.26 -13.23
CA ASP A 246 18.37 0.45 -13.09
C ASP A 246 18.61 -0.81 -12.26
N LEU A 247 19.77 -1.46 -12.45
CA LEU A 247 20.20 -2.58 -11.61
C LEU A 247 20.42 -2.15 -10.16
N GLY A 248 20.99 -0.96 -9.94
CA GLY A 248 21.16 -0.38 -8.60
C GLY A 248 19.83 -0.09 -7.90
N VAL A 249 18.88 0.49 -8.62
CA VAL A 249 17.51 0.75 -8.10
C VAL A 249 16.79 -0.56 -7.79
N PHE A 250 16.83 -1.54 -8.71
CA PHE A 250 16.29 -2.88 -8.48
C PHE A 250 16.86 -3.51 -7.21
N ALA A 251 18.19 -3.53 -7.07
CA ALA A 251 18.85 -4.12 -5.90
C ALA A 251 18.46 -3.40 -4.59
N ALA A 252 18.38 -2.07 -4.62
CA ALA A 252 17.98 -1.27 -3.46
C ALA A 252 16.52 -1.52 -3.05
N LEU A 253 15.60 -1.63 -4.01
CA LEU A 253 14.19 -1.96 -3.73
C LEU A 253 14.04 -3.36 -3.14
N VAL A 254 14.65 -4.38 -3.78
CA VAL A 254 14.59 -5.77 -3.28
C VAL A 254 15.19 -5.88 -1.89
N LEU A 255 16.33 -5.23 -1.65
CA LEU A 255 16.98 -5.21 -0.35
C LEU A 255 16.10 -4.51 0.69
N GLY A 256 15.55 -3.32 0.39
CA GLY A 256 14.66 -2.59 1.29
C GLY A 256 13.41 -3.42 1.63
N CYS A 257 12.79 -4.06 0.65
CA CYS A 257 11.65 -4.96 0.85
C CYS A 257 12.00 -6.14 1.76
N THR A 258 13.18 -6.75 1.56
CA THR A 258 13.66 -7.86 2.38
C THR A 258 13.87 -7.43 3.82
N LEU A 259 14.54 -6.29 4.05
CA LEU A 259 14.77 -5.76 5.39
C LEU A 259 13.48 -5.45 6.14
N VAL A 260 12.49 -4.88 5.46
CA VAL A 260 11.14 -4.64 6.01
C VAL A 260 10.46 -5.96 6.37
N ALA A 261 10.47 -6.94 5.48
CA ALA A 261 9.82 -8.24 5.67
C ALA A 261 10.42 -9.01 6.86
N VAL A 262 11.76 -9.04 6.97
CA VAL A 262 12.51 -9.72 8.04
C VAL A 262 12.41 -8.97 9.37
N GLY A 263 12.18 -7.67 9.32
CA GLY A 263 12.15 -6.82 10.52
C GLY A 263 13.53 -6.42 11.00
N LEU A 264 14.51 -6.32 10.10
CA LEU A 264 15.87 -5.84 10.43
C LEU A 264 15.97 -4.38 10.04
N LYS A 265 16.31 -3.49 11.00
CA LYS A 265 16.32 -2.03 10.81
C LYS A 265 15.04 -1.50 10.13
N SER A 266 13.93 -2.23 10.33
CA SER A 266 12.68 -2.01 9.61
C SER A 266 12.12 -0.60 9.77
N ARG A 267 12.33 0.06 10.93
CA ARG A 267 11.88 1.44 11.18
C ARG A 267 12.57 2.43 10.25
N THR A 268 13.89 2.38 10.19
CA THR A 268 14.69 3.29 9.37
C THR A 268 14.49 3.03 7.90
N VAL A 269 14.44 1.76 7.50
CA VAL A 269 14.18 1.36 6.11
C VAL A 269 12.76 1.77 5.68
N ALA A 270 11.74 1.51 6.51
CA ALA A 270 10.37 1.91 6.22
C ALA A 270 10.23 3.44 6.11
N LEU A 271 10.86 4.21 7.02
CA LEU A 271 10.87 5.67 6.93
C LEU A 271 11.54 6.15 5.64
N SER A 272 12.70 5.58 5.29
CA SER A 272 13.42 5.93 4.06
C SER A 272 12.58 5.62 2.82
N LEU A 273 11.96 4.43 2.76
CA LEU A 273 11.05 4.05 1.68
C LEU A 273 9.82 4.96 1.62
N ALA A 274 9.25 5.34 2.78
CA ALA A 274 8.10 6.26 2.83
C ALA A 274 8.42 7.63 2.25
N VAL A 275 9.57 8.20 2.61
CA VAL A 275 10.01 9.52 2.11
C VAL A 275 10.32 9.45 0.61
N LEU A 276 11.01 8.40 0.17
CA LEU A 276 11.32 8.19 -1.25
C LEU A 276 10.05 7.99 -2.06
N ASN A 277 9.12 7.16 -1.58
CA ASN A 277 7.85 6.92 -2.25
C ASN A 277 7.00 8.19 -2.34
N PHE A 278 6.88 8.93 -1.24
CA PHE A 278 6.14 10.19 -1.23
C PHE A 278 6.72 11.19 -2.24
N GLY A 279 8.06 11.36 -2.25
CA GLY A 279 8.74 12.22 -3.22
C GLY A 279 8.57 11.75 -4.65
N PHE A 280 8.70 10.44 -4.90
CA PHE A 280 8.51 9.83 -6.22
C PHE A 280 7.08 10.04 -6.74
N VAL A 281 6.08 9.79 -5.90
CA VAL A 281 4.66 9.94 -6.27
C VAL A 281 4.32 11.40 -6.57
N CYS A 282 4.80 12.35 -5.76
CA CYS A 282 4.61 13.78 -6.04
C CYS A 282 5.29 14.23 -7.35
N TYR A 283 6.42 13.62 -7.70
CA TYR A 283 7.14 13.91 -8.94
C TYR A 283 6.51 13.23 -10.15
N GLN A 284 6.19 11.95 -10.06
CA GLN A 284 5.71 11.14 -11.19
C GLN A 284 4.22 11.36 -11.48
N HIS A 285 3.44 11.67 -10.45
CA HIS A 285 1.99 11.86 -10.55
C HIS A 285 1.54 13.21 -9.97
N PRO A 286 2.00 14.34 -10.54
CA PRO A 286 1.70 15.68 -10.02
C PRO A 286 0.30 16.14 -10.42
N PHE A 287 -0.77 15.31 -10.19
CA PHE A 287 -2.11 15.63 -10.68
C PHE A 287 -2.62 16.97 -10.19
N LEU A 288 -2.24 17.43 -8.99
CA LEU A 288 -2.59 18.76 -8.48
C LEU A 288 -1.96 19.89 -9.29
N GLY A 289 -0.87 19.62 -10.02
CA GLY A 289 -0.25 20.59 -10.92
C GLY A 289 -1.02 20.82 -12.22
N TYR A 290 -1.88 19.86 -12.61
CA TYR A 290 -2.70 19.95 -13.84
C TYR A 290 -4.08 20.53 -13.62
N VAL A 291 -4.49 20.74 -12.35
CA VAL A 291 -5.84 21.14 -11.99
C VAL A 291 -5.82 22.49 -11.29
N TRP A 292 -6.68 23.42 -11.71
CA TRP A 292 -6.85 24.71 -11.04
C TRP A 292 -8.31 25.13 -11.02
N LEU A 293 -8.64 25.98 -10.07
CA LEU A 293 -9.96 26.59 -9.95
C LEU A 293 -9.99 27.91 -10.74
N SER A 294 -10.88 28.02 -11.73
CA SER A 294 -11.06 29.24 -12.53
C SER A 294 -12.55 29.57 -12.70
N GLY A 295 -12.96 30.72 -12.20
CA GLY A 295 -14.37 31.16 -12.30
C GLY A 295 -15.34 30.31 -11.47
N GLY A 296 -14.88 29.60 -10.45
CA GLY A 296 -15.70 28.67 -9.65
C GLY A 296 -15.82 27.25 -10.22
N GLU A 297 -15.21 26.99 -11.36
CA GLU A 297 -15.17 25.68 -12.00
C GLU A 297 -13.75 25.11 -11.97
N TRP A 298 -13.64 23.78 -11.78
CA TRP A 298 -12.39 23.06 -11.90
C TRP A 298 -12.02 22.88 -13.36
N LYS A 299 -10.79 23.33 -13.72
CA LYS A 299 -10.21 23.19 -15.06
C LYS A 299 -8.93 22.39 -14.99
N TYR A 300 -8.55 21.75 -16.08
CA TYR A 300 -7.32 20.98 -16.20
C TYR A 300 -6.61 21.28 -17.52
N ASP A 301 -5.30 21.07 -17.56
CA ASP A 301 -4.44 21.31 -18.71
C ASP A 301 -4.44 20.10 -19.65
N GLU A 302 -5.33 20.12 -20.65
CA GLU A 302 -5.44 19.04 -21.64
C GLU A 302 -4.16 18.86 -22.45
N ASP A 303 -3.50 19.97 -22.84
CA ASP A 303 -2.32 19.94 -23.69
C ASP A 303 -1.11 19.35 -22.95
N ALA A 304 -0.96 19.67 -21.66
CA ALA A 304 0.07 19.07 -20.83
C ALA A 304 -0.19 17.57 -20.60
N LEU A 305 -1.42 17.20 -20.22
CA LEU A 305 -1.80 15.80 -19.96
C LEU A 305 -1.62 14.91 -21.18
N ARG A 306 -2.02 15.38 -22.39
CA ARG A 306 -1.85 14.60 -23.63
C ARG A 306 -0.39 14.35 -24.01
N LYS A 307 0.54 15.18 -23.55
CA LYS A 307 1.98 15.02 -23.79
C LYS A 307 2.65 14.01 -22.85
N GLU A 308 2.06 13.80 -21.69
CA GLU A 308 2.65 12.97 -20.62
C GLU A 308 2.23 11.50 -20.65
N ILE A 309 1.46 11.05 -21.64
CA ILE A 309 1.08 9.62 -21.72
C ILE A 309 2.35 8.80 -21.88
N PRO A 310 2.80 8.05 -20.88
CA PRO A 310 3.82 7.04 -21.08
C PRO A 310 3.19 5.95 -21.94
N PRO A 311 3.75 5.60 -23.11
CA PRO A 311 3.19 4.58 -24.00
C PRO A 311 3.07 3.18 -23.35
N VAL A 312 3.58 2.99 -22.14
CA VAL A 312 3.63 1.72 -21.39
C VAL A 312 2.42 1.56 -20.43
N ALA A 313 1.75 2.64 -20.03
CA ALA A 313 0.63 2.60 -19.08
C ALA A 313 -0.73 2.31 -19.74
N LEU A 314 -0.79 2.28 -21.06
CA LEU A 314 -2.04 2.05 -21.78
C LEU A 314 -2.31 0.55 -21.92
N PRO A 315 -3.52 0.05 -21.66
CA PRO A 315 -3.94 -1.26 -22.10
C PRO A 315 -3.63 -1.43 -23.58
N LYS A 316 -3.04 -2.58 -23.99
CA LYS A 316 -2.60 -2.83 -25.37
C LYS A 316 -3.71 -2.69 -26.41
N ASP A 317 -4.96 -2.72 -25.98
CA ASP A 317 -6.15 -2.70 -26.81
C ASP A 317 -6.79 -1.31 -26.92
N MET A 318 -6.26 -0.30 -26.23
CA MET A 318 -6.75 1.07 -26.29
C MET A 318 -5.82 1.94 -27.14
N TYR A 319 -6.34 2.48 -28.24
CA TYR A 319 -5.59 3.42 -29.08
C TYR A 319 -5.41 4.76 -28.37
N PRO A 320 -4.21 5.39 -28.42
CA PRO A 320 -3.94 6.68 -27.78
C PRO A 320 -4.92 7.79 -28.18
N GLU A 321 -5.52 7.67 -29.35
CA GLU A 321 -6.49 8.64 -29.92
C GLU A 321 -7.87 8.60 -29.23
N GLU A 322 -8.18 7.52 -28.49
CA GLU A 322 -9.45 7.34 -27.78
C GLU A 322 -9.40 7.85 -26.33
N PHE A 323 -8.20 8.20 -25.81
CA PHE A 323 -8.05 8.72 -24.46
C PHE A 323 -8.36 10.20 -24.38
N GLU A 324 -9.42 10.55 -23.69
CA GLU A 324 -9.68 11.93 -23.29
C GLU A 324 -8.70 12.34 -22.17
N ALA A 325 -8.33 13.60 -22.12
CA ALA A 325 -7.35 14.12 -21.14
C ALA A 325 -7.77 13.88 -19.67
N TRP A 326 -9.07 13.83 -19.41
CA TRP A 326 -9.57 13.53 -18.07
C TRP A 326 -9.29 12.10 -17.60
N HIS A 327 -9.21 11.09 -18.49
CA HIS A 327 -8.81 9.74 -18.14
C HIS A 327 -7.35 9.70 -17.66
N ILE A 328 -6.49 10.49 -18.30
CA ILE A 328 -5.08 10.60 -17.93
C ILE A 328 -4.96 11.26 -16.57
N LEU A 329 -5.73 12.31 -16.34
CA LEU A 329 -5.81 13.00 -15.06
C LEU A 329 -6.28 12.05 -13.95
N ASP A 330 -7.33 11.25 -14.21
CA ASP A 330 -7.85 10.27 -13.26
C ASP A 330 -6.83 9.17 -12.96
N LEU A 331 -6.04 8.75 -13.94
CA LEU A 331 -4.94 7.81 -13.75
C LEU A 331 -3.84 8.40 -12.86
N HIS A 332 -3.38 9.62 -13.10
CA HIS A 332 -2.40 10.30 -12.23
C HIS A 332 -2.94 10.48 -10.81
N ARG A 333 -4.21 10.84 -10.67
CA ARG A 333 -4.90 10.96 -9.39
C ARG A 333 -4.92 9.62 -8.64
N TYR A 334 -5.29 8.54 -9.32
CA TYR A 334 -5.33 7.19 -8.76
C TYR A 334 -3.96 6.80 -8.19
N TYR A 335 -2.90 6.86 -9.00
CA TYR A 335 -1.55 6.52 -8.55
C TYR A 335 -1.03 7.44 -7.44
N PHE A 336 -1.39 8.74 -7.49
CA PHE A 336 -1.03 9.68 -6.44
C PHE A 336 -1.59 9.27 -5.08
N PHE A 337 -2.89 9.03 -4.98
CA PHE A 337 -3.52 8.65 -3.72
C PHE A 337 -3.08 7.27 -3.24
N HIS A 338 -2.89 6.33 -4.17
CA HIS A 338 -2.35 5.01 -3.85
C HIS A 338 -0.94 5.08 -3.25
N GLY A 339 -0.07 5.86 -3.85
CA GLY A 339 1.27 6.10 -3.34
C GLY A 339 1.29 6.82 -1.99
N LEU A 340 0.35 7.77 -1.76
CA LEU A 340 0.16 8.38 -0.44
C LEU A 340 -0.20 7.32 0.61
N SER A 341 -1.14 6.42 0.30
CA SER A 341 -1.56 5.36 1.24
C SER A 341 -0.43 4.38 1.54
N THR A 342 0.35 4.01 0.53
CA THR A 342 1.55 3.17 0.72
C THR A 342 2.59 3.88 1.59
N SER A 343 2.82 5.18 1.39
CA SER A 343 3.70 5.98 2.26
C SER A 343 3.17 6.03 3.69
N GLY A 344 1.86 6.18 3.89
CA GLY A 344 1.21 6.13 5.19
C GLY A 344 1.41 4.78 5.89
N ALA A 345 1.27 3.67 5.16
CA ALA A 345 1.51 2.33 5.67
C ALA A 345 2.97 2.10 6.11
N LEU A 346 3.93 2.59 5.33
CA LEU A 346 5.36 2.54 5.70
C LEU A 346 5.67 3.41 6.93
N LEU A 347 5.04 4.59 7.03
CA LEU A 347 5.18 5.45 8.21
C LEU A 347 4.58 4.80 9.47
N LEU A 348 3.47 4.04 9.35
CA LEU A 348 2.96 3.23 10.45
C LEU A 348 3.98 2.19 10.91
N LEU A 349 4.60 1.47 9.96
CA LEU A 349 5.64 0.51 10.29
C LEU A 349 6.85 1.18 10.95
N ALA A 350 7.27 2.35 10.46
CA ALA A 350 8.33 3.13 11.07
C ALA A 350 7.98 3.57 12.50
N GLN A 351 6.72 3.92 12.75
CA GLN A 351 6.22 4.34 14.06
C GLN A 351 6.12 3.17 15.04
N PHE A 352 5.45 2.09 14.65
CA PHE A 352 5.13 0.97 15.54
C PHE A 352 6.25 -0.06 15.65
N GLY A 353 7.12 -0.12 14.63
CA GLY A 353 8.22 -1.06 14.56
C GLY A 353 7.82 -2.44 14.04
N PRO A 354 8.78 -3.37 14.02
CA PRO A 354 8.61 -4.66 13.37
C PRO A 354 7.73 -5.66 14.14
N GLY A 355 7.47 -5.46 15.42
CA GLY A 355 6.74 -6.39 16.27
C GLY A 355 7.62 -7.52 16.81
N GLU A 356 6.99 -8.47 17.52
CA GLU A 356 7.70 -9.55 18.25
C GLU A 356 8.37 -10.57 17.33
N ILE A 357 7.77 -10.89 16.17
CA ILE A 357 8.35 -11.80 15.20
C ILE A 357 9.24 -11.00 14.25
N ALA A 358 10.43 -10.63 14.68
CA ALA A 358 11.42 -9.88 13.91
C ALA A 358 12.83 -10.33 14.30
N VAL A 359 13.80 -10.15 13.38
CA VAL A 359 15.22 -10.44 13.65
C VAL A 359 15.79 -9.46 14.67
N GLU A 360 15.32 -8.21 14.63
CA GLU A 360 15.69 -7.17 15.58
C GLU A 360 14.46 -6.76 16.38
N THR A 361 14.37 -7.24 17.62
CA THR A 361 13.32 -6.81 18.56
C THR A 361 13.74 -5.52 19.21
N ASP A 362 13.15 -4.43 18.79
CA ASP A 362 13.31 -3.13 19.47
C ASP A 362 12.49 -3.11 20.79
N GLU A 363 13.07 -3.55 21.87
CA GLU A 363 12.41 -3.63 23.19
C GLU A 363 11.99 -2.26 23.77
N VAL A 364 12.35 -1.12 23.17
CA VAL A 364 12.54 0.07 24.03
C VAL A 364 11.64 1.27 23.71
N LEU A 365 10.95 1.38 22.56
CA LEU A 365 10.42 2.70 22.16
C LEU A 365 9.08 3.12 22.80
N LEU A 366 8.25 2.19 23.21
CA LEU A 366 6.94 2.53 23.78
C LEU A 366 7.00 2.80 25.30
N GLY A 367 7.89 2.14 26.02
CA GLY A 367 8.12 2.39 27.44
C GLY A 367 8.73 3.77 27.71
N ASP A 368 9.60 4.25 26.83
CA ASP A 368 10.29 5.54 27.00
C ASP A 368 9.40 6.75 26.63
N VAL A 369 8.47 6.59 25.67
CA VAL A 369 7.51 7.65 25.33
C VAL A 369 6.47 7.84 26.43
N GLN A 370 6.09 6.76 27.11
CA GLN A 370 5.15 6.82 28.23
C GLN A 370 5.80 7.45 29.49
N ARG A 371 7.06 7.07 29.80
CA ARG A 371 7.85 7.69 30.91
C ARG A 371 8.19 9.16 30.67
N ALA A 372 8.17 9.64 29.44
CA ALA A 372 8.38 11.06 29.13
C ALA A 372 7.08 11.89 29.20
N ARG A 373 5.92 11.24 29.39
CA ARG A 373 4.60 11.88 29.60
C ARG A 373 4.19 11.97 31.05
N ASP A 374 4.74 11.09 31.90
CA ASP A 374 4.59 11.12 33.35
C ASP A 374 5.71 11.97 34.00
#